data_0b2750b081c64b1ee17199d1d1d705d5
#
_entry.id   0b2750b081c64b1ee17199d1d1d705d5
#
_cell.length_a   1.000
_cell.length_b   1.000
_cell.length_c   1.000
_cell.angle_alpha   90.00
_cell.angle_beta   90.00
_cell.angle_gamma   90.00
#
_symmetry.space_group_name_H-M   'P 1'
#
loop_
_entity.id
_entity.type
_entity.pdbx_description
1 polymer ?
#
loop_
_entity_poly.entity_id
_entity_poly.type
_entity_poly.pdbx_seq_one_letter_code
_entity_poly.pdbx_strand_id
1 'polypeptide(L)'
;MHKFDICPKEEKSIEQFTHGYYQGLIIEIGNMKHYATYVPAQDQNRKFLEKPLKDICTTIHIPEFSYENLTDRARTVDVIWFNERNMPNSFFEVEHSTDIQNSVTKFCDLQDFNSRFMIVAPQNRKEQFDKVMSRTAFKDVKGRVAFHSYENINMQYELMCKERASEGFI
;
A
#
# COMPACT_ATOMS: atom_id res chain seq x y z
N MET A 1 -35.07 -12.11 3.14
CA MET A 1 -33.61 -11.97 2.88
C MET A 1 -32.96 -11.51 4.16
N HIS A 2 -32.44 -12.45 4.97
CA HIS A 2 -31.83 -12.13 6.27
C HIS A 2 -30.43 -11.54 6.00
N LYS A 3 -30.25 -10.26 6.33
CA LYS A 3 -28.92 -9.72 6.58
C LYS A 3 -28.34 -10.46 7.79
N PHE A 4 -27.29 -11.22 7.59
CA PHE A 4 -26.48 -11.70 8.71
C PHE A 4 -25.83 -10.47 9.33
N ASP A 5 -26.28 -10.09 10.54
CA ASP A 5 -25.62 -9.07 11.35
C ASP A 5 -24.29 -9.66 11.82
N ILE A 6 -23.22 -9.34 11.11
CA ILE A 6 -21.85 -9.69 11.54
C ILE A 6 -21.53 -8.87 12.78
N CYS A 7 -20.99 -9.52 13.81
CA CYS A 7 -20.62 -8.84 15.05
C CYS A 7 -19.53 -7.76 14.74
N PRO A 8 -19.61 -6.54 15.30
CA PRO A 8 -18.63 -5.48 15.07
C PRO A 8 -17.17 -5.86 15.34
N LYS A 9 -16.93 -6.83 16.22
CA LYS A 9 -15.59 -7.39 16.47
C LYS A 9 -15.11 -8.27 15.30
N GLU A 10 -16.02 -9.00 14.66
CA GLU A 10 -15.71 -9.84 13.50
C GLU A 10 -15.44 -9.00 12.28
N GLU A 11 -16.23 -7.93 12.04
CA GLU A 11 -15.97 -6.98 10.94
C GLU A 11 -14.60 -6.35 11.06
N LYS A 12 -14.22 -5.87 12.25
CA LYS A 12 -12.91 -5.28 12.49
C LYS A 12 -11.77 -6.29 12.31
N SER A 13 -11.97 -7.55 12.67
CA SER A 13 -11.01 -8.62 12.47
C SER A 13 -10.80 -8.94 10.98
N ILE A 14 -11.90 -9.02 10.21
CA ILE A 14 -11.86 -9.24 8.75
C ILE A 14 -11.18 -8.06 8.06
N GLU A 15 -11.48 -6.83 8.45
CA GLU A 15 -10.86 -5.63 7.90
C GLU A 15 -9.35 -5.61 8.15
N GLN A 16 -8.91 -5.90 9.37
CA GLN A 16 -7.47 -5.97 9.70
C GLN A 16 -6.75 -7.09 8.93
N PHE A 17 -7.40 -8.24 8.76
CA PHE A 17 -6.87 -9.35 7.97
C PHE A 17 -6.71 -8.94 6.49
N THR A 18 -7.72 -8.32 5.91
CA THR A 18 -7.73 -7.88 4.51
C THR A 18 -6.65 -6.82 4.28
N HIS A 19 -6.51 -5.87 5.19
CA HIS A 19 -5.48 -4.82 5.11
C HIS A 19 -4.08 -5.45 5.10
N GLY A 20 -3.77 -6.31 6.07
CA GLY A 20 -2.48 -7.00 6.15
C GLY A 20 -2.19 -7.90 4.95
N TYR A 21 -3.21 -8.54 4.38
CA TYR A 21 -3.07 -9.35 3.18
C TYR A 21 -2.61 -8.51 1.98
N TYR A 22 -3.23 -7.37 1.71
CA TYR A 22 -2.84 -6.50 0.59
C TYR A 22 -1.53 -5.77 0.84
N GLN A 23 -1.22 -5.38 2.06
CA GLN A 23 0.14 -4.92 2.40
C GLN A 23 1.17 -6.01 2.04
N GLY A 24 0.91 -7.25 2.41
CA GLY A 24 1.79 -8.38 2.09
C GLY A 24 2.00 -8.60 0.59
N LEU A 25 0.94 -8.56 -0.21
CA LEU A 25 1.04 -8.64 -1.67
C LEU A 25 1.92 -7.52 -2.25
N ILE A 26 1.70 -6.28 -1.79
CA ILE A 26 2.48 -5.13 -2.25
C ILE A 26 3.95 -5.26 -1.87
N ILE A 27 4.25 -5.75 -0.66
CA ILE A 27 5.62 -6.03 -0.21
C ILE A 27 6.27 -7.08 -1.13
N GLU A 28 5.60 -8.19 -1.37
CA GLU A 28 6.13 -9.28 -2.20
C GLU A 28 6.38 -8.83 -3.64
N ILE A 29 5.47 -8.04 -4.22
CA ILE A 29 5.66 -7.45 -5.55
C ILE A 29 6.89 -6.53 -5.54
N GLY A 30 7.04 -5.69 -4.52
CA GLY A 30 8.20 -4.80 -4.37
C GLY A 30 9.51 -5.57 -4.26
N ASN A 31 9.54 -6.64 -3.46
CA ASN A 31 10.69 -7.52 -3.31
C ASN A 31 11.07 -8.18 -4.65
N MET A 32 10.08 -8.68 -5.39
CA MET A 32 10.31 -9.27 -6.73
C MET A 32 10.83 -8.25 -7.75
N LYS A 33 10.50 -6.98 -7.56
CA LYS A 33 11.02 -5.86 -8.38
C LYS A 33 12.36 -5.30 -7.88
N HIS A 34 12.95 -5.91 -6.86
CA HIS A 34 14.23 -5.49 -6.25
C HIS A 34 14.21 -4.12 -5.56
N TYR A 35 13.05 -3.70 -5.05
CA TYR A 35 12.96 -2.57 -4.14
C TYR A 35 13.19 -3.00 -2.70
N ALA A 36 13.72 -2.10 -1.88
CA ALA A 36 13.63 -2.25 -0.44
C ALA A 36 12.21 -1.89 0.02
N THR A 37 11.59 -2.74 0.82
CA THR A 37 10.18 -2.64 1.22
C THR A 37 10.06 -2.37 2.71
N TYR A 38 9.15 -1.47 3.08
CA TYR A 38 8.92 -1.01 4.44
C TYR A 38 7.43 -0.97 4.76
N VAL A 39 7.08 -1.30 6.01
CA VAL A 39 5.75 -1.11 6.60
C VAL A 39 5.87 -0.40 7.94
N PRO A 40 4.84 0.39 8.37
CA PRO A 40 4.83 1.04 9.67
C PRO A 40 5.01 0.06 10.83
N ALA A 41 5.64 0.50 11.91
CA ALA A 41 5.92 -0.33 13.09
C ALA A 41 4.64 -1.01 13.66
N GLN A 42 3.50 -0.31 13.65
CA GLN A 42 2.21 -0.85 14.10
C GLN A 42 1.67 -2.00 13.25
N ASP A 43 2.10 -2.09 11.99
CA ASP A 43 1.62 -3.09 11.03
C ASP A 43 2.57 -4.29 10.91
N GLN A 44 3.78 -4.21 11.46
CA GLN A 44 4.82 -5.23 11.32
C GLN A 44 4.41 -6.62 11.81
N ASN A 45 3.50 -6.71 12.77
CA ASN A 45 2.98 -7.98 13.29
C ASN A 45 1.71 -8.47 12.59
N ARG A 46 1.16 -7.70 11.64
CA ARG A 46 0.06 -8.18 10.78
C ARG A 46 0.56 -9.35 9.94
N LYS A 47 -0.37 -10.27 9.61
CA LYS A 47 0.02 -11.49 8.90
C LYS A 47 -0.37 -11.46 7.44
N PHE A 48 0.53 -11.98 6.63
CA PHE A 48 0.33 -12.37 5.25
C PHE A 48 0.75 -13.83 5.09
N LEU A 49 -0.19 -14.70 4.72
CA LEU A 49 0.04 -16.14 4.58
C LEU A 49 0.81 -16.75 5.77
N GLU A 50 0.34 -16.48 6.99
CA GLU A 50 0.90 -16.94 8.28
C GLU A 50 2.24 -16.30 8.70
N LYS A 51 2.89 -15.53 7.85
CA LYS A 51 4.11 -14.78 8.20
C LYS A 51 3.77 -13.35 8.61
N PRO A 52 4.38 -12.81 9.68
CA PRO A 52 4.25 -11.39 9.99
C PRO A 52 4.92 -10.54 8.90
N LEU A 53 4.38 -9.35 8.63
CA LEU A 53 4.90 -8.46 7.59
C LEU A 53 6.36 -8.09 7.79
N LYS A 54 6.83 -7.98 9.04
CA LYS A 54 8.24 -7.73 9.36
C LYS A 54 9.21 -8.80 8.84
N ASP A 55 8.73 -10.03 8.63
CA ASP A 55 9.57 -11.12 8.13
C ASP A 55 9.65 -11.15 6.60
N ILE A 56 8.74 -10.46 5.92
CA ILE A 56 8.73 -10.37 4.45
C ILE A 56 9.20 -9.02 3.93
N CYS A 57 9.06 -7.93 4.67
CA CYS A 57 9.66 -6.65 4.27
C CYS A 57 11.19 -6.70 4.44
N THR A 58 11.90 -5.96 3.59
CA THR A 58 13.37 -5.97 3.57
C THR A 58 13.98 -5.00 4.56
N THR A 59 13.22 -4.02 5.01
CA THR A 59 13.65 -3.09 6.06
C THR A 59 12.53 -2.82 7.07
N ILE A 60 12.85 -2.93 8.35
CA ILE A 60 11.94 -2.64 9.47
C ILE A 60 12.10 -1.21 10.00
N HIS A 61 13.16 -0.54 9.61
CA HIS A 61 13.44 0.85 9.95
C HIS A 61 13.45 1.69 8.68
N ILE A 62 12.68 2.79 8.69
CA ILE A 62 12.65 3.68 7.55
C ILE A 62 14.02 4.32 7.33
N PRO A 63 14.56 4.33 6.09
CA PRO A 63 15.77 5.08 5.78
C PRO A 63 15.59 6.58 6.06
N GLU A 64 16.64 7.23 6.51
CA GLU A 64 16.66 8.68 6.62
C GLU A 64 16.91 9.30 5.24
N PHE A 65 15.84 9.68 4.55
CA PHE A 65 15.90 10.15 3.16
C PHE A 65 15.61 11.65 3.01
N SER A 66 15.16 12.33 4.06
CA SER A 66 14.76 13.75 4.01
C SER A 66 14.71 14.36 5.41
N TYR A 67 14.12 15.58 5.50
CA TYR A 67 13.82 16.25 6.75
C TYR A 67 12.97 15.38 7.67
N GLU A 68 13.18 15.49 8.98
CA GLU A 68 12.52 14.64 9.97
C GLU A 68 10.99 14.66 9.87
N ASN A 69 10.39 15.83 9.68
CA ASN A 69 8.94 15.96 9.53
C ASN A 69 8.38 15.19 8.32
N LEU A 70 9.12 15.14 7.21
CA LEU A 70 8.72 14.39 6.02
C LEU A 70 8.93 12.89 6.21
N THR A 71 10.05 12.49 6.81
CA THR A 71 10.31 11.09 7.17
C THR A 71 9.28 10.57 8.17
N ASP A 72 8.90 11.38 9.16
CA ASP A 72 7.85 11.03 10.12
C ASP A 72 6.48 10.86 9.44
N ARG A 73 6.17 11.72 8.47
CA ARG A 73 4.95 11.57 7.66
C ARG A 73 4.97 10.27 6.86
N ALA A 74 6.08 9.97 6.22
CA ALA A 74 6.26 8.73 5.46
C ALA A 74 6.13 7.47 6.33
N ARG A 75 6.59 7.50 7.59
CA ARG A 75 6.42 6.37 8.53
C ARG A 75 4.99 5.92 8.73
N THR A 76 4.02 6.74 8.41
CA THR A 76 2.58 6.43 8.55
C THR A 76 1.96 5.84 7.29
N VAL A 77 2.70 5.72 6.20
CA VAL A 77 2.22 5.15 4.93
C VAL A 77 2.26 3.63 5.00
N ASP A 78 1.21 2.98 4.51
CA ASP A 78 1.00 1.54 4.69
C ASP A 78 2.10 0.66 4.09
N VAL A 79 2.62 1.01 2.90
CA VAL A 79 3.80 0.35 2.31
C VAL A 79 4.60 1.39 1.53
N ILE A 80 5.92 1.33 1.66
CA ILE A 80 6.84 2.14 0.86
C ILE A 80 7.84 1.24 0.16
N TRP A 81 8.12 1.53 -1.10
CA TRP A 81 9.23 0.97 -1.84
C TRP A 81 10.35 2.00 -1.95
N PHE A 82 11.55 1.63 -1.55
CA PHE A 82 12.76 2.43 -1.71
C PHE A 82 13.63 1.87 -2.82
N ASN A 83 14.25 2.76 -3.59
CA ASN A 83 15.24 2.38 -4.58
C ASN A 83 16.61 2.05 -3.93
N GLU A 84 17.57 1.64 -4.74
CA GLU A 84 18.92 1.29 -4.31
C GLU A 84 19.71 2.41 -3.59
N ARG A 85 19.26 3.67 -3.73
CA ARG A 85 19.82 4.85 -3.05
C ARG A 85 19.07 5.24 -1.79
N ASN A 86 18.19 4.36 -1.31
CA ASN A 86 17.31 4.59 -0.17
C ASN A 86 16.37 5.82 -0.33
N MET A 87 16.03 6.17 -1.58
CA MET A 87 15.03 7.20 -1.87
C MET A 87 13.67 6.57 -2.13
N PRO A 88 12.57 7.19 -1.67
CA PRO A 88 11.24 6.62 -1.88
C PRO A 88 10.87 6.62 -3.37
N ASN A 89 10.57 5.44 -3.89
CA ASN A 89 10.10 5.23 -5.26
C ASN A 89 8.58 5.21 -5.35
N SER A 90 7.92 4.55 -4.41
CA SER A 90 6.46 4.37 -4.42
C SER A 90 5.89 4.34 -3.02
N PHE A 91 4.79 5.04 -2.84
CA PHE A 91 3.98 5.06 -1.62
C PHE A 91 2.62 4.42 -1.90
N PHE A 92 2.21 3.51 -1.02
CA PHE A 92 0.94 2.80 -1.13
C PHE A 92 0.10 2.97 0.12
N GLU A 93 -1.18 3.27 -0.06
CA GLU A 93 -2.18 3.25 1.00
C GLU A 93 -3.25 2.21 0.66
N VAL A 94 -3.53 1.31 1.59
CA VAL A 94 -4.54 0.25 1.44
C VAL A 94 -5.83 0.70 2.12
N GLU A 95 -6.86 0.94 1.33
CA GLU A 95 -8.10 1.57 1.76
C GLU A 95 -9.30 0.63 1.60
N HIS A 96 -9.48 -0.28 2.57
CA HIS A 96 -10.61 -1.20 2.54
C HIS A 96 -11.96 -0.49 2.81
N SER A 97 -12.06 0.20 3.94
CA SER A 97 -13.27 0.92 4.36
C SER A 97 -12.99 2.32 4.91
N THR A 98 -11.73 2.70 5.00
CA THR A 98 -11.28 3.97 5.56
C THR A 98 -11.41 5.14 4.59
N ASP A 99 -11.10 6.35 5.04
CA ASP A 99 -11.27 7.55 4.23
C ASP A 99 -10.10 7.77 3.27
N ILE A 100 -10.35 7.59 1.98
CA ILE A 100 -9.40 7.83 0.88
C ILE A 100 -8.82 9.26 0.93
N GLN A 101 -9.61 10.24 1.38
CA GLN A 101 -9.13 11.62 1.50
C GLN A 101 -7.94 11.75 2.45
N ASN A 102 -7.94 11.02 3.57
CA ASN A 102 -6.83 11.05 4.52
C ASN A 102 -5.53 10.53 3.88
N SER A 103 -5.62 9.50 3.08
CA SER A 103 -4.49 8.94 2.35
C SER A 103 -3.95 9.91 1.29
N VAL A 104 -4.83 10.54 0.52
CA VAL A 104 -4.43 11.56 -0.46
C VAL A 104 -3.79 12.76 0.23
N THR A 105 -4.25 13.13 1.43
CA THR A 105 -3.62 14.19 2.23
C THR A 105 -2.17 13.84 2.61
N LYS A 106 -1.89 12.59 2.98
CA LYS A 106 -0.50 12.15 3.20
C LYS A 106 0.36 12.32 1.93
N PHE A 107 -0.20 11.98 0.77
CA PHE A 107 0.50 12.14 -0.51
C PHE A 107 0.77 13.61 -0.85
N CYS A 108 -0.12 14.51 -0.47
CA CYS A 108 0.13 15.95 -0.60
C CYS A 108 1.34 16.39 0.22
N ASP A 109 1.47 15.87 1.45
CA ASP A 109 2.62 16.18 2.31
C ASP A 109 3.95 15.64 1.75
N LEU A 110 3.89 14.60 0.91
CA LEU A 110 5.04 13.91 0.31
C LEU A 110 5.25 14.24 -1.17
N GLN A 111 4.54 15.24 -1.71
CA GLN A 111 4.49 15.51 -3.15
C GLN A 111 5.81 15.98 -3.77
N ASP A 112 6.74 16.48 -2.95
CA ASP A 112 8.02 16.99 -3.46
C ASP A 112 9.01 15.89 -3.88
N PHE A 113 8.73 14.64 -3.49
CA PHE A 113 9.51 13.49 -3.96
C PHE A 113 9.07 13.06 -5.35
N ASN A 114 10.04 12.65 -6.18
CA ASN A 114 9.76 12.05 -7.48
C ASN A 114 9.30 10.59 -7.32
N SER A 115 8.16 10.42 -6.67
CA SER A 115 7.59 9.12 -6.31
C SER A 115 6.23 8.91 -6.95
N ARG A 116 5.81 7.66 -7.04
CA ARG A 116 4.44 7.28 -7.40
C ARG A 116 3.60 7.17 -6.13
N PHE A 117 2.36 7.57 -6.23
CA PHE A 117 1.39 7.47 -5.14
C PHE A 117 0.24 6.57 -5.56
N MET A 118 -0.08 5.56 -4.77
CA MET A 118 -1.08 4.56 -5.13
C MET A 118 -2.06 4.30 -4.00
N ILE A 119 -3.35 4.38 -4.34
CA ILE A 119 -4.44 3.91 -3.51
C ILE A 119 -4.80 2.50 -3.96
N VAL A 120 -4.75 1.55 -3.04
CA VAL A 120 -5.13 0.15 -3.26
C VAL A 120 -6.40 -0.13 -2.49
N ALA A 121 -7.48 -0.45 -3.21
CA ALA A 121 -8.82 -0.58 -2.61
C ALA A 121 -9.70 -1.53 -3.43
N PRO A 122 -10.84 -1.99 -2.88
CA PRO A 122 -11.82 -2.71 -3.69
C PRO A 122 -12.29 -1.88 -4.89
N GLN A 123 -12.58 -2.53 -6.03
CA GLN A 123 -13.03 -1.86 -7.26
C GLN A 123 -14.27 -0.97 -7.04
N ASN A 124 -15.16 -1.35 -6.15
CA ASN A 124 -16.37 -0.57 -5.84
C ASN A 124 -16.07 0.79 -5.17
N ARG A 125 -14.83 1.06 -4.77
CA ARG A 125 -14.40 2.34 -4.22
C ARG A 125 -13.79 3.29 -5.25
N LYS A 126 -13.71 2.88 -6.52
CA LYS A 126 -13.15 3.71 -7.61
C LYS A 126 -13.90 5.03 -7.77
N GLU A 127 -15.21 5.02 -7.67
CA GLU A 127 -16.03 6.24 -7.77
C GLU A 127 -15.74 7.21 -6.64
N GLN A 128 -15.58 6.73 -5.41
CA GLN A 128 -15.19 7.55 -4.27
C GLN A 128 -13.80 8.15 -4.47
N PHE A 129 -12.85 7.36 -4.97
CA PHE A 129 -11.52 7.84 -5.33
C PHE A 129 -11.58 8.98 -6.35
N ASP A 130 -12.31 8.80 -7.44
CA ASP A 130 -12.46 9.82 -8.48
C ASP A 130 -13.08 11.11 -7.92
N LYS A 131 -14.06 10.98 -7.03
CA LYS A 131 -14.70 12.11 -6.35
C LYS A 131 -13.71 12.87 -5.45
N VAL A 132 -12.88 12.18 -4.69
CA VAL A 132 -11.83 12.79 -3.87
C VAL A 132 -10.82 13.52 -4.75
N MET A 133 -10.33 12.85 -5.81
CA MET A 133 -9.33 13.43 -6.72
C MET A 133 -9.86 14.62 -7.54
N SER A 134 -11.16 14.78 -7.66
CA SER A 134 -11.77 15.95 -8.34
C SER A 134 -11.73 17.22 -7.50
N ARG A 135 -11.43 17.14 -6.21
CA ARG A 135 -11.38 18.30 -5.31
C ARG A 135 -10.20 19.20 -5.65
N THR A 136 -10.44 20.52 -5.64
CA THR A 136 -9.40 21.53 -5.92
C THR A 136 -8.21 21.44 -4.97
N ALA A 137 -8.45 21.02 -3.71
CA ALA A 137 -7.39 20.85 -2.71
C ALA A 137 -6.30 19.85 -3.14
N PHE A 138 -6.62 18.90 -4.03
CA PHE A 138 -5.71 17.85 -4.48
C PHE A 138 -5.20 18.06 -5.92
N LYS A 139 -5.41 19.23 -6.50
CA LYS A 139 -5.03 19.53 -7.90
C LYS A 139 -3.56 19.26 -8.20
N ASP A 140 -2.67 19.51 -7.24
CA ASP A 140 -1.21 19.41 -7.46
C ASP A 140 -0.72 17.97 -7.48
N VAL A 141 -1.47 17.02 -6.90
CA VAL A 141 -1.13 15.59 -6.90
C VAL A 141 -2.03 14.76 -7.83
N LYS A 142 -3.07 15.34 -8.40
CA LYS A 142 -4.10 14.62 -9.17
C LYS A 142 -3.53 13.73 -10.26
N GLY A 143 -2.53 14.19 -11.02
CA GLY A 143 -1.90 13.43 -12.11
C GLY A 143 -0.89 12.37 -11.63
N ARG A 144 -0.61 12.31 -10.34
CA ARG A 144 0.42 11.43 -9.75
C ARG A 144 -0.14 10.34 -8.85
N VAL A 145 -1.43 10.41 -8.48
CA VAL A 145 -2.09 9.40 -7.66
C VAL A 145 -2.85 8.44 -8.55
N ALA A 146 -2.51 7.16 -8.49
CA ALA A 146 -3.19 6.09 -9.22
C ALA A 146 -4.06 5.25 -8.29
N PHE A 147 -5.15 4.70 -8.84
CA PHE A 147 -6.00 3.73 -8.18
C PHE A 147 -5.68 2.33 -8.71
N HIS A 148 -5.44 1.39 -7.81
CA HIS A 148 -5.31 -0.03 -8.12
C HIS A 148 -6.37 -0.82 -7.35
N SER A 149 -7.19 -1.57 -8.08
CA SER A 149 -8.14 -2.47 -7.44
C SER A 149 -7.43 -3.67 -6.78
N TYR A 150 -8.07 -4.27 -5.79
CA TYR A 150 -7.60 -5.51 -5.18
C TYR A 150 -7.36 -6.62 -6.22
N GLU A 151 -8.28 -6.74 -7.19
CA GLU A 151 -8.17 -7.69 -8.29
C GLU A 151 -6.92 -7.44 -9.13
N ASN A 152 -6.61 -6.17 -9.37
CA ASN A 152 -5.41 -5.77 -10.11
C ASN A 152 -4.12 -6.16 -9.38
N ILE A 153 -4.05 -5.93 -8.08
CA ILE A 153 -2.89 -6.31 -7.24
C ILE A 153 -2.72 -7.84 -7.22
N ASN A 154 -3.81 -8.58 -7.04
CA ASN A 154 -3.77 -10.06 -7.10
C ASN A 154 -3.25 -10.55 -8.45
N MET A 155 -3.74 -9.98 -9.54
CA MET A 155 -3.32 -10.35 -10.90
C MET A 155 -1.84 -10.08 -11.13
N GLN A 156 -1.34 -8.91 -10.72
CA GLN A 156 0.09 -8.58 -10.83
C GLN A 156 0.96 -9.56 -10.05
N TYR A 157 0.56 -9.89 -8.84
CA TYR A 157 1.27 -10.86 -8.01
C TYR A 157 1.34 -12.24 -8.67
N GLU A 158 0.21 -12.76 -9.15
CA GLU A 158 0.14 -14.06 -9.82
C GLU A 158 0.99 -14.10 -11.10
N LEU A 159 0.95 -13.05 -11.92
CA LEU A 159 1.78 -12.97 -13.12
C LEU A 159 3.27 -12.98 -12.79
N MET A 160 3.69 -12.22 -11.79
CA MET A 160 5.09 -12.18 -11.37
C MET A 160 5.56 -13.51 -10.78
N CYS A 161 4.71 -14.23 -10.04
CA CYS A 161 5.02 -15.57 -9.56
C CYS A 161 5.20 -16.57 -10.71
N LYS A 162 4.38 -16.49 -11.76
CA LYS A 162 4.49 -17.33 -12.96
C LYS A 162 5.75 -17.03 -13.76
N GLU A 163 6.11 -15.77 -13.94
CA GLU A 163 7.34 -15.35 -14.61
C GLU A 163 8.56 -15.92 -13.89
N ARG A 164 8.64 -15.78 -12.57
CA ARG A 164 9.74 -16.35 -11.77
C ARG A 164 9.83 -17.87 -11.85
N ALA A 165 8.69 -18.55 -11.85
CA ALA A 165 8.65 -20.01 -12.00
C ALA A 165 9.17 -20.46 -13.38
N SER A 166 8.93 -19.68 -14.45
CA SER A 166 9.43 -19.97 -15.80
C SER A 166 10.92 -19.70 -15.94
N GLU A 167 11.47 -18.67 -15.28
CA GLU A 167 12.91 -18.36 -15.27
C GLU A 167 13.75 -19.47 -14.58
N GLY A 168 13.16 -20.20 -13.64
CA GLY A 168 13.83 -21.31 -12.94
C GLY A 168 14.02 -22.58 -13.77
N PHE A 169 13.54 -22.62 -15.01
CA PHE A 169 13.63 -23.77 -15.93
C PHE A 169 14.69 -23.62 -17.04
N ILE A 170 15.54 -22.60 -16.97
CA ILE A 170 16.65 -22.42 -17.93
C ILE A 170 17.94 -22.95 -17.35
#